data_ab7fb4c68ade03ba9ca2bc1695bb92b9
#
_entry.id   ab7fb4c68ade03ba9ca2bc1695bb92b9
#
_cell.length_a   1.000
_cell.length_b   1.000
_cell.length_c   1.000
_cell.angle_alpha   90.00
_cell.angle_beta   90.00
_cell.angle_gamma   90.00
#
_symmetry.space_group_name_H-M   'P 1'
#
loop_
_entity.id
_entity.type
_entity.pdbx_description
1 polymer ?
#
loop_
_entity_poly.entity_id
_entity_poly.type
_entity_poly.pdbx_seq_one_letter_code
_entity_poly.pdbx_strand_id
1 'polypeptide(L)'
;MRYALMTEPQQGYSYQDILDAALTAERTGFETFFRSDHYSSFPGAHDLATTDAWATLAGLARDTHRIGLGSMVSPVTFRLPGSFAKVVATVDEMSGGRVEMGVGAGWNEGEHAAHGIPYPDTVERVDRMEESLAILRGLWDEPDGWSFEGVHYQVRGSLFRPKGRRPNLIVGGVGRPRSIRLAARYADEYNISSSNPAEVRDIMSRLDAACEAIGRDPGSLARSVMAGVLVGRDEADMERRTAA
;
A
#
# COMPACT_ATOMS: atom_id res chain seq x y z
N MET A 1 19.14 -7.03 2.51
CA MET A 1 18.08 -6.15 3.06
C MET A 1 17.66 -5.23 1.93
N ARG A 2 16.35 -5.03 1.74
CA ARG A 2 15.78 -4.14 0.69
C ARG A 2 15.42 -2.80 1.35
N TYR A 3 15.73 -1.70 0.68
CA TYR A 3 15.38 -0.36 1.13
C TYR A 3 14.38 0.28 0.18
N ALA A 4 13.30 0.81 0.73
CA ALA A 4 12.30 1.58 0.01
C ALA A 4 12.15 2.97 0.61
N LEU A 5 11.88 3.97 -0.22
CA LEU A 5 11.54 5.31 0.23
C LEU A 5 10.02 5.43 0.29
N MET A 6 9.48 5.76 1.46
CA MET A 6 8.06 6.11 1.64
C MET A 6 7.91 7.62 1.74
N THR A 7 6.96 8.18 1.01
CA THR A 7 6.65 9.61 0.99
C THR A 7 5.18 9.89 1.27
N GLU A 8 4.91 11.04 1.84
CA GLU A 8 3.55 11.53 2.15
C GLU A 8 3.25 12.82 1.37
N PRO A 9 3.00 12.75 0.06
CA PRO A 9 2.90 13.92 -0.81
C PRO A 9 1.59 14.70 -0.65
N GLN A 10 0.63 14.22 0.16
CA GLN A 10 -0.59 14.96 0.49
C GLN A 10 -0.34 16.26 1.26
N GLN A 11 0.91 16.62 1.50
CA GLN A 11 1.33 17.85 2.15
C GLN A 11 1.71 18.95 1.15
N GLY A 12 1.04 19.03 0.01
CA GLY A 12 1.20 20.10 -0.97
C GLY A 12 2.24 19.86 -2.05
N TYR A 13 2.72 18.63 -2.19
CA TYR A 13 3.71 18.30 -3.25
C TYR A 13 3.05 18.20 -4.63
N SER A 14 3.66 18.89 -5.59
CA SER A 14 3.30 18.76 -7.00
C SER A 14 3.78 17.43 -7.60
N TYR A 15 3.29 17.10 -8.80
CA TYR A 15 3.80 15.94 -9.53
C TYR A 15 5.32 16.02 -9.73
N GLN A 16 5.85 17.22 -10.03
CA GLN A 16 7.28 17.42 -10.26
C GLN A 16 8.10 17.13 -8.99
N ASP A 17 7.64 17.58 -7.82
CA ASP A 17 8.31 17.30 -6.55
C ASP A 17 8.37 15.79 -6.26
N ILE A 18 7.26 15.10 -6.54
CA ILE A 18 7.17 13.64 -6.37
C ILE A 18 8.09 12.91 -7.36
N LEU A 19 8.12 13.35 -8.61
CA LEU A 19 9.02 12.81 -9.64
C LEU A 19 10.49 13.01 -9.27
N ASP A 20 10.87 14.20 -8.81
CA ASP A 20 12.24 14.51 -8.40
C ASP A 20 12.68 13.63 -7.21
N ALA A 21 11.77 13.37 -6.26
CA ALA A 21 12.01 12.45 -5.16
C ALA A 21 12.18 11.01 -5.66
N ALA A 22 11.32 10.54 -6.57
CA ALA A 22 11.40 9.18 -7.14
C ALA A 22 12.69 8.98 -7.96
N LEU A 23 13.06 9.94 -8.81
CA LEU A 23 14.30 9.90 -9.57
C LEU A 23 15.54 9.96 -8.67
N THR A 24 15.47 10.70 -7.57
CA THR A 24 16.54 10.75 -6.58
C THR A 24 16.67 9.41 -5.86
N ALA A 25 15.57 8.81 -5.43
CA ALA A 25 15.55 7.47 -4.85
C ALA A 25 16.13 6.43 -5.83
N GLU A 26 15.75 6.50 -7.10
CA GLU A 26 16.27 5.62 -8.14
C GLU A 26 17.81 5.76 -8.32
N ARG A 27 18.32 6.99 -8.33
CA ARG A 27 19.77 7.25 -8.46
C ARG A 27 20.57 6.83 -7.24
N THR A 28 20.00 6.96 -6.06
CA THR A 28 20.67 6.65 -4.78
C THR A 28 20.53 5.20 -4.35
N GLY A 29 19.87 4.35 -5.15
CA GLY A 29 19.87 2.91 -4.97
C GLY A 29 18.73 2.35 -4.14
N PHE A 30 17.69 3.13 -3.86
CA PHE A 30 16.45 2.57 -3.36
C PHE A 30 15.83 1.62 -4.37
N GLU A 31 15.22 0.54 -3.89
CA GLU A 31 14.62 -0.48 -4.73
C GLU A 31 13.16 -0.15 -5.07
N THR A 32 12.45 0.55 -4.17
CA THR A 32 11.05 0.94 -4.38
C THR A 32 10.78 2.34 -3.83
N PHE A 33 9.96 3.08 -4.55
CA PHE A 33 9.38 4.34 -4.15
C PHE A 33 7.90 4.11 -3.83
N PHE A 34 7.53 4.35 -2.59
CA PHE A 34 6.15 4.32 -2.13
C PHE A 34 5.63 5.72 -1.86
N ARG A 35 4.34 5.90 -2.08
CA ARG A 35 3.59 7.05 -1.61
C ARG A 35 2.34 6.64 -0.83
N SER A 36 1.87 7.51 0.06
CA SER A 36 0.54 7.39 0.67
C SER A 36 -0.56 7.57 -0.37
N ASP A 37 -1.74 7.05 -0.09
CA ASP A 37 -2.95 7.23 -0.92
C ASP A 37 -3.99 8.01 -0.08
N HIS A 38 -3.88 9.33 -0.16
CA HIS A 38 -4.72 10.29 0.56
C HIS A 38 -5.20 11.38 -0.40
N TYR A 39 -6.46 11.80 -0.23
CA TYR A 39 -7.10 12.87 -1.00
C TYR A 39 -7.13 14.20 -0.27
N SER A 40 -6.85 14.21 1.04
CA SER A 40 -6.80 15.40 1.86
C SER A 40 -5.43 15.59 2.49
N SER A 41 -5.01 16.85 2.71
CA SER A 41 -3.78 17.15 3.41
C SER A 41 -3.93 16.98 4.92
N PHE A 42 -2.91 16.39 5.55
CA PHE A 42 -2.71 16.24 7.00
C PHE A 42 -1.29 15.69 7.25
N PRO A 43 -0.75 15.74 8.48
CA PRO A 43 -1.17 16.59 9.60
C PRO A 43 -0.92 18.07 9.32
N GLY A 44 -1.50 18.93 10.10
CA GLY A 44 -1.29 20.39 10.00
C GLY A 44 -2.29 21.05 9.08
N ALA A 45 -1.83 21.74 8.02
CA ALA A 45 -2.71 22.44 7.10
C ALA A 45 -3.62 21.48 6.32
N HIS A 46 -4.90 21.84 6.19
CA HIS A 46 -5.91 21.00 5.53
C HIS A 46 -6.32 21.53 4.14
N ASP A 47 -5.65 22.56 3.64
CA ASP A 47 -5.93 23.26 2.38
C ASP A 47 -4.81 23.11 1.34
N LEU A 48 -3.85 22.23 1.60
CA LEU A 48 -2.75 21.98 0.67
C LEU A 48 -3.22 21.09 -0.50
N ALA A 49 -2.60 21.28 -1.66
CA ALA A 49 -2.86 20.46 -2.84
C ALA A 49 -2.52 18.98 -2.58
N THR A 50 -3.38 18.11 -3.06
CA THR A 50 -3.19 16.67 -3.03
C THR A 50 -3.42 16.07 -4.42
N THR A 51 -2.78 14.95 -4.70
CA THR A 51 -2.92 14.26 -5.98
C THR A 51 -3.38 12.82 -5.76
N ASP A 52 -4.22 12.28 -6.66
CA ASP A 52 -4.56 10.86 -6.64
C ASP A 52 -3.29 10.00 -6.76
N ALA A 53 -3.19 8.99 -5.88
CA ALA A 53 -1.99 8.17 -5.81
C ALA A 53 -1.74 7.39 -7.10
N TRP A 54 -2.76 6.75 -7.65
CA TRP A 54 -2.59 5.86 -8.78
C TRP A 54 -2.45 6.62 -10.10
N ALA A 55 -3.10 7.79 -10.24
CA ALA A 55 -2.83 8.69 -11.35
C ALA A 55 -1.38 9.19 -11.34
N THR A 56 -0.86 9.53 -10.15
CA THR A 56 0.55 9.92 -9.99
C THR A 56 1.50 8.77 -10.29
N LEU A 57 1.22 7.57 -9.76
CA LEU A 57 2.03 6.37 -10.01
C LEU A 57 2.05 6.00 -11.50
N ALA A 58 0.96 6.22 -12.24
CA ALA A 58 0.93 6.03 -13.70
C ALA A 58 1.92 6.97 -14.42
N GLY A 59 2.01 8.24 -14.00
CA GLY A 59 3.03 9.17 -14.50
C GLY A 59 4.43 8.68 -14.18
N LEU A 60 4.70 8.37 -12.90
CA LEU A 60 6.00 7.85 -12.46
C LEU A 60 6.40 6.56 -13.19
N ALA A 61 5.45 5.71 -13.54
CA ALA A 61 5.70 4.49 -14.32
C ALA A 61 6.36 4.76 -15.67
N ARG A 62 6.07 5.93 -16.28
CA ARG A 62 6.64 6.37 -17.56
C ARG A 62 7.92 7.18 -17.40
N ASP A 63 8.02 7.93 -16.28
CA ASP A 63 9.11 8.90 -16.07
C ASP A 63 10.29 8.32 -15.27
N THR A 64 10.16 7.07 -14.76
CA THR A 64 11.22 6.30 -14.09
C THR A 64 11.53 5.02 -14.86
N HIS A 65 12.69 4.39 -14.62
CA HIS A 65 13.14 3.26 -15.44
C HIS A 65 13.37 1.95 -14.68
N ARG A 66 13.79 2.01 -13.41
CA ARG A 66 14.22 0.85 -12.63
C ARG A 66 13.48 0.68 -11.31
N ILE A 67 13.21 1.77 -10.63
CA ILE A 67 12.65 1.75 -9.27
C ILE A 67 11.25 1.13 -9.25
N GLY A 68 10.99 0.27 -8.27
CA GLY A 68 9.64 -0.20 -7.98
C GLY A 68 8.74 0.96 -7.56
N LEU A 69 7.46 0.87 -7.83
CA LEU A 69 6.47 1.94 -7.60
C LEU A 69 5.26 1.39 -6.87
N GLY A 70 4.81 2.04 -5.82
CA GLY A 70 3.63 1.55 -5.12
C GLY A 70 2.96 2.53 -4.17
N SER A 71 1.83 2.10 -3.64
CA SER A 71 1.16 2.77 -2.53
C SER A 71 1.43 2.04 -1.22
N MET A 72 1.64 2.79 -0.13
CA MET A 72 1.81 2.25 1.21
C MET A 72 0.94 3.04 2.20
N VAL A 73 -0.36 2.74 2.29
CA VAL A 73 -1.16 1.74 1.55
C VAL A 73 -2.41 2.39 0.97
N SER A 74 -3.02 1.79 -0.06
CA SER A 74 -4.33 2.23 -0.57
C SER A 74 -5.46 1.72 0.32
N PRO A 75 -6.35 2.61 0.81
CA PRO A 75 -7.55 2.20 1.53
C PRO A 75 -8.52 1.45 0.63
N VAL A 76 -9.01 0.29 1.06
CA VAL A 76 -10.01 -0.49 0.31
C VAL A 76 -11.35 0.23 0.18
N THR A 77 -11.58 1.26 0.97
CA THR A 77 -12.77 2.10 0.95
C THR A 77 -12.78 3.11 -0.20
N PHE A 78 -11.62 3.45 -0.78
CA PHE A 78 -11.54 4.47 -1.82
C PHE A 78 -11.97 3.96 -3.20
N ARG A 79 -11.77 2.67 -3.47
CA ARG A 79 -12.01 2.10 -4.81
C ARG A 79 -12.63 0.70 -4.69
N LEU A 80 -13.56 0.38 -5.60
CA LEU A 80 -14.06 -0.98 -5.72
C LEU A 80 -12.93 -1.93 -6.14
N PRO A 81 -12.82 -3.13 -5.58
CA PRO A 81 -11.66 -4.01 -5.78
C PRO A 81 -11.42 -4.38 -7.25
N GLY A 82 -12.46 -4.61 -8.04
CA GLY A 82 -12.33 -4.93 -9.45
C GLY A 82 -11.78 -3.76 -10.29
N SER A 83 -12.27 -2.53 -10.06
CA SER A 83 -11.75 -1.34 -10.74
C SER A 83 -10.36 -0.99 -10.23
N PHE A 84 -10.09 -1.17 -8.94
CA PHE A 84 -8.77 -0.98 -8.38
C PHE A 84 -7.74 -1.94 -9.01
N ALA A 85 -8.07 -3.22 -9.09
CA ALA A 85 -7.23 -4.20 -9.79
C ALA A 85 -6.91 -3.77 -11.23
N LYS A 86 -7.90 -3.21 -11.94
CA LYS A 86 -7.71 -2.72 -13.32
C LYS A 86 -6.73 -1.55 -13.38
N VAL A 87 -6.83 -0.59 -12.48
CA VAL A 87 -5.90 0.55 -12.39
C VAL A 87 -4.49 0.04 -12.11
N VAL A 88 -4.33 -0.83 -11.11
CA VAL A 88 -3.04 -1.42 -10.73
C VAL A 88 -2.41 -2.17 -11.92
N ALA A 89 -3.17 -3.03 -12.60
CA ALA A 89 -2.68 -3.77 -13.76
C ALA A 89 -2.25 -2.85 -14.92
N THR A 90 -2.95 -1.73 -15.10
CA THR A 90 -2.58 -0.74 -16.13
C THR A 90 -1.27 -0.04 -15.77
N VAL A 91 -1.11 0.39 -14.52
CA VAL A 91 0.14 1.03 -14.06
C VAL A 91 1.31 0.03 -14.09
N ASP A 92 1.05 -1.23 -13.75
CA ASP A 92 2.06 -2.28 -13.82
C ASP A 92 2.54 -2.51 -15.26
N GLU A 93 1.62 -2.57 -16.22
CA GLU A 93 1.97 -2.66 -17.65
C GLU A 93 2.76 -1.43 -18.12
N MET A 94 2.31 -0.21 -17.75
CA MET A 94 3.02 1.04 -18.08
C MET A 94 4.44 1.09 -17.51
N SER A 95 4.66 0.49 -16.34
CA SER A 95 5.96 0.45 -15.66
C SER A 95 6.86 -0.70 -16.13
N GLY A 96 6.36 -1.65 -16.92
CA GLY A 96 7.08 -2.88 -17.26
C GLY A 96 7.20 -3.87 -16.09
N GLY A 97 6.19 -3.95 -15.23
CA GLY A 97 6.11 -4.96 -14.15
C GLY A 97 6.79 -4.54 -12.85
N ARG A 98 6.83 -3.21 -12.54
CA ARG A 98 7.51 -2.66 -11.35
C ARG A 98 6.57 -2.29 -10.21
N VAL A 99 5.27 -2.59 -10.31
CA VAL A 99 4.29 -2.17 -9.30
C VAL A 99 4.32 -3.05 -8.06
N GLU A 100 4.21 -2.41 -6.90
CA GLU A 100 3.92 -3.02 -5.60
C GLU A 100 2.62 -2.44 -5.04
N MET A 101 1.68 -3.31 -4.68
CA MET A 101 0.32 -2.92 -4.31
C MET A 101 0.12 -3.04 -2.80
N GLY A 102 0.23 -1.93 -2.07
CA GLY A 102 -0.12 -1.88 -0.66
C GLY A 102 -1.61 -1.64 -0.43
N VAL A 103 -2.21 -2.39 0.50
CA VAL A 103 -3.64 -2.37 0.81
C VAL A 103 -3.87 -2.28 2.32
N GLY A 104 -4.82 -1.45 2.74
CA GLY A 104 -5.24 -1.27 4.12
C GLY A 104 -6.74 -1.01 4.28
N ALA A 105 -7.24 -1.10 5.50
CA ALA A 105 -8.68 -0.93 5.78
C ALA A 105 -9.19 0.52 5.70
N GLY A 106 -8.29 1.50 5.66
CA GLY A 106 -8.65 2.93 5.77
C GLY A 106 -8.85 3.36 7.24
N TRP A 107 -8.62 4.65 7.51
CA TRP A 107 -8.70 5.17 8.87
C TRP A 107 -9.14 6.64 8.98
N ASN A 108 -8.96 7.45 7.95
CA ASN A 108 -9.23 8.89 8.00
C ASN A 108 -10.70 9.18 7.64
N GLU A 109 -11.56 9.28 8.66
CA GLU A 109 -12.99 9.55 8.50
C GLU A 109 -13.26 10.91 7.85
N GLY A 110 -12.51 11.95 8.25
CA GLY A 110 -12.67 13.30 7.71
C GLY A 110 -12.45 13.37 6.21
N GLU A 111 -11.44 12.66 5.72
CA GLU A 111 -11.13 12.56 4.30
C GLU A 111 -12.25 11.85 3.51
N HIS A 112 -12.81 10.77 4.06
CA HIS A 112 -13.95 10.08 3.46
C HIS A 112 -15.16 11.02 3.34
N ALA A 113 -15.49 11.72 4.42
CA ALA A 113 -16.60 12.66 4.44
C ALA A 113 -16.41 13.81 3.42
N ALA A 114 -15.20 14.37 3.34
CA ALA A 114 -14.88 15.47 2.43
C ALA A 114 -15.02 15.09 0.95
N HIS A 115 -14.86 13.80 0.61
CA HIS A 115 -14.92 13.30 -0.77
C HIS A 115 -16.17 12.46 -1.06
N GLY A 116 -17.15 12.43 -0.14
CA GLY A 116 -18.39 11.66 -0.33
C GLY A 116 -18.18 10.15 -0.38
N ILE A 117 -17.10 9.67 0.23
CA ILE A 117 -16.77 8.24 0.28
C ILE A 117 -17.39 7.64 1.54
N PRO A 118 -18.15 6.53 1.44
CA PRO A 118 -18.70 5.87 2.62
C PRO A 118 -17.62 5.43 3.60
N TYR A 119 -17.83 5.72 4.89
CA TYR A 119 -16.93 5.30 5.97
C TYR A 119 -17.68 4.42 6.96
N PRO A 120 -17.83 3.14 6.69
CA PRO A 120 -18.47 2.21 7.61
C PRO A 120 -17.61 1.99 8.87
N ASP A 121 -18.16 1.30 9.85
CA ASP A 121 -17.41 0.99 11.06
C ASP A 121 -16.16 0.12 10.78
N THR A 122 -15.31 -0.02 11.79
CA THR A 122 -14.03 -0.74 11.64
C THR A 122 -14.24 -2.22 11.30
N VAL A 123 -15.32 -2.85 11.77
CA VAL A 123 -15.59 -4.28 11.49
C VAL A 123 -15.88 -4.43 10.00
N GLU A 124 -16.82 -3.64 9.49
CA GLU A 124 -17.19 -3.67 8.07
C GLU A 124 -16.02 -3.29 7.17
N ARG A 125 -15.20 -2.27 7.52
CA ARG A 125 -14.01 -1.94 6.72
C ARG A 125 -13.02 -3.10 6.61
N VAL A 126 -12.85 -3.87 7.69
CA VAL A 126 -11.98 -5.05 7.67
C VAL A 126 -12.62 -6.21 6.92
N ASP A 127 -13.95 -6.37 6.97
CA ASP A 127 -14.69 -7.34 6.16
C ASP A 127 -14.54 -7.02 4.66
N ARG A 128 -14.72 -5.75 4.28
CA ARG A 128 -14.48 -5.25 2.92
C ARG A 128 -13.02 -5.46 2.47
N MET A 129 -12.06 -5.31 3.38
CA MET A 129 -10.66 -5.58 3.09
C MET A 129 -10.42 -7.07 2.81
N GLU A 130 -11.03 -7.97 3.56
CA GLU A 130 -10.92 -9.41 3.34
C GLU A 130 -11.44 -9.81 1.96
N GLU A 131 -12.65 -9.35 1.60
CA GLU A 131 -13.22 -9.59 0.28
C GLU A 131 -12.40 -8.95 -0.85
N SER A 132 -11.88 -7.73 -0.62
CA SER A 132 -11.01 -7.06 -1.58
C SER A 132 -9.73 -7.85 -1.85
N LEU A 133 -9.08 -8.35 -0.80
CA LEU A 133 -7.88 -9.18 -0.93
C LEU A 133 -8.17 -10.49 -1.69
N ALA A 134 -9.30 -11.13 -1.40
CA ALA A 134 -9.74 -12.33 -2.12
C ALA A 134 -10.00 -12.03 -3.61
N ILE A 135 -10.65 -10.91 -3.91
CA ILE A 135 -10.92 -10.50 -5.29
C ILE A 135 -9.62 -10.14 -6.02
N LEU A 136 -8.72 -9.39 -5.39
CA LEU A 136 -7.42 -9.06 -5.98
C LEU A 136 -6.64 -10.34 -6.31
N ARG A 137 -6.59 -11.30 -5.41
CA ARG A 137 -5.98 -12.62 -5.67
C ARG A 137 -6.68 -13.34 -6.83
N GLY A 138 -7.98 -13.49 -6.77
CA GLY A 138 -8.74 -14.23 -7.78
C GLY A 138 -8.61 -13.65 -9.19
N LEU A 139 -8.60 -12.32 -9.34
CA LEU A 139 -8.44 -11.69 -10.65
C LEU A 139 -7.08 -12.00 -11.31
N TRP A 140 -6.01 -12.12 -10.53
CA TRP A 140 -4.68 -12.46 -11.07
C TRP A 140 -4.39 -13.95 -11.11
N ASP A 141 -4.76 -14.68 -10.07
CA ASP A 141 -4.28 -16.06 -9.88
C ASP A 141 -5.22 -17.09 -10.51
N GLU A 142 -6.53 -16.77 -10.62
CA GLU A 142 -7.54 -17.72 -11.13
C GLU A 142 -7.71 -17.63 -12.66
N PRO A 143 -8.20 -18.71 -13.31
CA PRO A 143 -8.43 -18.72 -14.75
C PRO A 143 -9.56 -17.78 -15.18
N ASP A 144 -9.66 -17.54 -16.49
CA ASP A 144 -10.76 -16.77 -17.09
C ASP A 144 -12.13 -17.35 -16.74
N GLY A 145 -13.09 -16.48 -16.53
CA GLY A 145 -14.43 -16.86 -16.09
C GLY A 145 -14.58 -16.94 -14.58
N TRP A 146 -13.53 -16.64 -13.82
CA TRP A 146 -13.59 -16.64 -12.36
C TRP A 146 -14.68 -15.72 -11.82
N SER A 147 -15.29 -16.15 -10.73
CA SER A 147 -16.36 -15.40 -10.05
C SER A 147 -16.12 -15.40 -8.54
N PHE A 148 -16.57 -14.35 -7.89
CA PHE A 148 -16.55 -14.20 -6.44
C PHE A 148 -17.92 -13.68 -5.97
N GLU A 149 -18.45 -14.26 -4.91
CA GLU A 149 -19.70 -13.81 -4.29
C GLU A 149 -19.47 -13.62 -2.79
N GLY A 150 -19.40 -12.35 -2.39
CA GLY A 150 -19.23 -11.92 -1.00
C GLY A 150 -20.45 -11.18 -0.49
N VAL A 151 -20.35 -10.68 0.74
CA VAL A 151 -21.38 -9.86 1.37
C VAL A 151 -21.35 -8.42 0.83
N HIS A 152 -20.14 -7.91 0.56
CA HIS A 152 -19.95 -6.52 0.14
C HIS A 152 -19.67 -6.38 -1.36
N TYR A 153 -19.06 -7.39 -1.98
CA TYR A 153 -18.65 -7.33 -3.38
C TYR A 153 -19.00 -8.61 -4.15
N GLN A 154 -19.24 -8.43 -5.44
CA GLN A 154 -19.49 -9.52 -6.36
C GLN A 154 -18.67 -9.34 -7.65
N VAL A 155 -18.09 -10.42 -8.15
CA VAL A 155 -17.43 -10.49 -9.46
C VAL A 155 -18.03 -11.66 -10.22
N ARG A 156 -18.42 -11.48 -11.48
CA ARG A 156 -19.04 -12.54 -12.27
C ARG A 156 -18.33 -12.71 -13.60
N GLY A 157 -17.86 -13.94 -13.87
CA GLY A 157 -17.29 -14.33 -15.15
C GLY A 157 -16.12 -13.46 -15.62
N SER A 158 -15.20 -13.09 -14.76
CA SER A 158 -14.15 -12.12 -15.05
C SER A 158 -13.23 -12.58 -16.18
N LEU A 159 -13.02 -11.69 -17.16
CA LEU A 159 -11.99 -11.77 -18.18
C LEU A 159 -10.96 -10.66 -17.91
N PHE A 160 -10.14 -10.85 -16.88
CA PHE A 160 -9.22 -9.82 -16.41
C PHE A 160 -8.00 -9.66 -17.35
N ARG A 161 -7.87 -8.49 -17.98
CA ARG A 161 -6.77 -8.11 -18.89
C ARG A 161 -6.38 -6.64 -18.71
N PRO A 162 -5.10 -6.22 -18.85
CA PRO A 162 -3.94 -7.12 -18.95
C PRO A 162 -3.77 -7.95 -17.68
N LYS A 163 -3.27 -9.18 -17.79
CA LYS A 163 -3.13 -10.07 -16.65
C LYS A 163 -1.66 -10.29 -16.26
N GLY A 164 -0.70 -9.67 -16.77
CA GLY A 164 0.70 -9.76 -16.46
C GLY A 164 1.09 -10.55 -15.19
N ARG A 165 2.30 -10.47 -14.73
CA ARG A 165 2.67 -10.98 -13.42
C ARG A 165 1.87 -10.22 -12.35
N ARG A 166 1.31 -10.92 -11.37
CA ARG A 166 0.64 -10.24 -10.26
C ARG A 166 1.64 -9.37 -9.47
N PRO A 167 1.32 -8.08 -9.25
CA PRO A 167 2.12 -7.22 -8.39
C PRO A 167 2.28 -7.79 -6.98
N ASN A 168 3.38 -7.47 -6.30
CA ASN A 168 3.57 -7.79 -4.89
C ASN A 168 2.42 -7.18 -4.06
N LEU A 169 1.65 -8.03 -3.38
CA LEU A 169 0.50 -7.61 -2.57
C LEU A 169 0.95 -7.42 -1.13
N ILE A 170 0.97 -6.16 -0.68
CA ILE A 170 1.39 -5.77 0.66
C ILE A 170 0.18 -5.46 1.51
N VAL A 171 0.06 -6.08 2.67
CA VAL A 171 -0.92 -5.70 3.70
C VAL A 171 -0.20 -4.86 4.74
N GLY A 172 -0.66 -3.62 4.92
CA GLY A 172 -0.14 -2.73 5.95
C GLY A 172 -0.93 -2.81 7.26
N GLY A 173 -0.23 -2.68 8.39
CA GLY A 173 -0.92 -2.66 9.67
C GLY A 173 -0.03 -2.58 10.90
N VAL A 174 -0.70 -2.42 12.05
CA VAL A 174 -0.10 -2.32 13.39
C VAL A 174 -0.21 -3.65 14.16
N GLY A 175 -0.27 -4.77 13.47
CA GLY A 175 -0.32 -6.09 14.11
C GLY A 175 -1.65 -6.46 14.76
N ARG A 176 -2.78 -5.91 14.34
CA ARG A 176 -4.09 -6.35 14.85
C ARG A 176 -4.38 -7.80 14.41
N PRO A 177 -5.05 -8.61 15.25
CA PRO A 177 -5.23 -10.05 14.96
C PRO A 177 -5.85 -10.35 13.61
N ARG A 178 -6.85 -9.56 13.15
CA ARG A 178 -7.47 -9.77 11.83
C ARG A 178 -6.51 -9.42 10.70
N SER A 179 -5.76 -8.32 10.77
CA SER A 179 -4.81 -7.96 9.73
C SER A 179 -3.67 -8.98 9.60
N ILE A 180 -3.22 -9.57 10.71
CA ILE A 180 -2.25 -10.67 10.72
C ILE A 180 -2.82 -11.89 9.98
N ARG A 181 -4.05 -12.33 10.28
CA ARG A 181 -4.67 -13.47 9.59
C ARG A 181 -4.89 -13.20 8.10
N LEU A 182 -5.31 -11.99 7.74
CA LEU A 182 -5.50 -11.61 6.34
C LEU A 182 -4.16 -11.60 5.58
N ALA A 183 -3.10 -11.09 6.21
CA ALA A 183 -1.77 -11.14 5.62
C ALA A 183 -1.27 -12.58 5.44
N ALA A 184 -1.39 -13.42 6.46
CA ALA A 184 -1.02 -14.83 6.36
C ALA A 184 -1.74 -15.55 5.22
N ARG A 185 -3.01 -15.20 4.95
CA ARG A 185 -3.82 -15.83 3.90
C ARG A 185 -3.58 -15.29 2.50
N TYR A 186 -3.45 -13.96 2.36
CA TYR A 186 -3.52 -13.30 1.06
C TYR A 186 -2.26 -12.55 0.64
N ALA A 187 -1.45 -12.05 1.58
CA ALA A 187 -0.36 -11.14 1.25
C ALA A 187 0.92 -11.87 0.80
N ASP A 188 1.71 -11.18 -0.01
CA ASP A 188 3.11 -11.56 -0.27
C ASP A 188 4.03 -10.91 0.76
N GLU A 189 3.61 -9.75 1.31
CA GLU A 189 4.37 -9.00 2.30
C GLU A 189 3.44 -8.39 3.35
N TYR A 190 3.89 -8.36 4.61
CA TYR A 190 3.26 -7.57 5.67
C TYR A 190 4.14 -6.38 6.03
N ASN A 191 3.61 -5.16 5.88
CA ASN A 191 4.29 -3.95 6.30
C ASN A 191 3.89 -3.57 7.73
N ILE A 192 4.87 -3.52 8.62
CA ILE A 192 4.69 -3.20 10.04
C ILE A 192 4.91 -1.69 10.23
N SER A 193 3.86 -0.98 10.63
CA SER A 193 3.95 0.43 11.02
C SER A 193 4.29 0.54 12.51
N SER A 194 5.55 0.38 12.85
CA SER A 194 6.10 0.59 14.20
C SER A 194 7.61 0.79 14.12
N SER A 195 8.13 1.70 14.93
CA SER A 195 9.58 1.89 15.13
C SER A 195 10.10 1.23 16.40
N ASN A 196 9.25 0.58 17.20
CA ASN A 196 9.63 -0.12 18.41
C ASN A 196 10.09 -1.55 18.08
N PRO A 197 11.39 -1.90 18.28
CA PRO A 197 11.89 -3.23 17.95
C PRO A 197 11.23 -4.39 18.72
N ALA A 198 10.72 -4.15 19.93
CA ALA A 198 10.03 -5.18 20.71
C ALA A 198 8.65 -5.48 20.12
N GLU A 199 7.89 -4.45 19.73
CA GLU A 199 6.61 -4.60 19.04
C GLU A 199 6.78 -5.28 17.69
N VAL A 200 7.80 -4.89 16.92
CA VAL A 200 8.11 -5.51 15.63
C VAL A 200 8.36 -7.00 15.79
N ARG A 201 9.17 -7.42 16.78
CA ARG A 201 9.44 -8.85 17.06
C ARG A 201 8.17 -9.61 17.45
N ASP A 202 7.33 -9.02 18.29
CA ASP A 202 6.04 -9.62 18.68
C ASP A 202 5.12 -9.81 17.46
N ILE A 203 4.98 -8.79 16.62
CA ILE A 203 4.18 -8.87 15.39
C ILE A 203 4.74 -9.95 14.45
N MET A 204 6.05 -10.02 14.26
CA MET A 204 6.70 -11.06 13.44
C MET A 204 6.37 -12.46 13.96
N SER A 205 6.49 -12.69 15.26
CA SER A 205 6.16 -14.00 15.88
C SER A 205 4.68 -14.38 15.67
N ARG A 206 3.78 -13.40 15.77
CA ARG A 206 2.34 -13.66 15.53
C ARG A 206 2.02 -13.90 14.06
N LEU A 207 2.77 -13.30 13.13
CA LEU A 207 2.67 -13.60 11.70
C LEU A 207 3.14 -15.02 11.40
N ASP A 208 4.24 -15.47 12.02
CA ASP A 208 4.73 -16.84 11.88
C ASP A 208 3.66 -17.83 12.34
N ALA A 209 3.15 -17.67 13.55
CA ALA A 209 2.08 -18.53 14.08
C ALA A 209 0.81 -18.51 13.22
N ALA A 210 0.44 -17.37 12.63
CA ALA A 210 -0.72 -17.28 11.75
C ALA A 210 -0.49 -18.00 10.41
N CYS A 211 0.71 -17.98 9.87
CA CYS A 211 1.08 -18.75 8.67
C CYS A 211 1.04 -20.25 8.97
N GLU A 212 1.67 -20.70 10.06
CA GLU A 212 1.67 -22.09 10.50
C GLU A 212 0.26 -22.65 10.71
N ALA A 213 -0.62 -21.84 11.31
CA ALA A 213 -2.00 -22.23 11.57
C ALA A 213 -2.82 -22.58 10.31
N ILE A 214 -2.39 -22.08 9.15
CA ILE A 214 -3.02 -22.37 7.84
C ILE A 214 -2.15 -23.25 6.94
N GLY A 215 -1.05 -23.81 7.46
CA GLY A 215 -0.12 -24.65 6.70
C GLY A 215 0.74 -23.89 5.68
N ARG A 216 0.88 -22.56 5.84
CA ARG A 216 1.75 -21.74 5.01
C ARG A 216 3.15 -21.66 5.63
N ASP A 217 4.20 -21.83 4.82
CA ASP A 217 5.56 -21.55 5.26
C ASP A 217 5.70 -20.07 5.67
N PRO A 218 6.05 -19.76 6.93
CA PRO A 218 6.29 -18.39 7.38
C PRO A 218 7.33 -17.64 6.55
N GLY A 219 8.34 -18.33 6.03
CA GLY A 219 9.38 -17.76 5.16
C GLY A 219 8.86 -17.27 3.82
N SER A 220 7.67 -17.71 3.38
CA SER A 220 7.03 -17.27 2.14
C SER A 220 6.31 -15.90 2.25
N LEU A 221 6.10 -15.40 3.46
CA LEU A 221 5.53 -14.07 3.71
C LEU A 221 6.67 -13.09 4.01
N ALA A 222 6.97 -12.18 3.11
CA ALA A 222 7.94 -11.12 3.37
C ALA A 222 7.47 -10.17 4.48
N ARG A 223 8.40 -9.55 5.17
CA ARG A 223 8.12 -8.56 6.22
C ARG A 223 8.95 -7.31 6.00
N SER A 224 8.29 -6.17 6.09
CA SER A 224 8.94 -4.86 6.10
C SER A 224 8.50 -4.03 7.30
N VAL A 225 9.29 -3.04 7.62
CA VAL A 225 9.00 -2.08 8.69
C VAL A 225 9.04 -0.69 8.10
N MET A 226 7.98 0.08 8.32
CA MET A 226 7.95 1.50 7.99
C MET A 226 8.38 2.28 9.24
N ALA A 227 9.50 2.96 9.13
CA ALA A 227 10.05 3.79 10.20
C ALA A 227 10.34 5.19 9.68
N GLY A 228 10.00 6.21 10.48
CA GLY A 228 10.40 7.58 10.22
C GLY A 228 11.91 7.75 10.38
N VAL A 229 12.53 8.49 9.46
CA VAL A 229 13.96 8.81 9.53
C VAL A 229 14.11 10.33 9.46
N LEU A 230 14.78 10.88 10.45
CA LEU A 230 15.19 12.28 10.45
C LEU A 230 16.67 12.35 10.09
N VAL A 231 16.99 13.14 9.08
CA VAL A 231 18.36 13.32 8.60
C VAL A 231 18.76 14.78 8.73
N GLY A 232 19.89 15.06 9.37
CA GLY A 232 20.50 16.39 9.45
C GLY A 232 21.88 16.38 8.81
N ARG A 233 22.34 17.58 8.39
CA ARG A 233 23.68 17.79 7.83
C ARG A 233 24.76 17.78 8.90
N ASP A 234 24.38 18.19 10.11
CA ASP A 234 25.21 18.25 11.32
C ASP A 234 24.30 18.19 12.57
N GLU A 235 24.90 18.18 13.75
CA GLU A 235 24.20 18.07 15.02
C GLU A 235 23.23 19.24 15.26
N ALA A 236 23.62 20.47 14.91
CA ALA A 236 22.75 21.65 15.04
C ALA A 236 21.55 21.59 14.12
N ASP A 237 21.69 21.05 12.91
CA ASP A 237 20.59 20.79 11.97
C ASP A 237 19.65 19.71 12.51
N MET A 238 20.19 18.66 13.11
CA MET A 238 19.40 17.59 13.76
C MET A 238 18.59 18.14 14.93
N GLU A 239 19.19 18.94 15.81
CA GLU A 239 18.49 19.57 16.93
C GLU A 239 17.32 20.43 16.45
N ARG A 240 17.55 21.28 15.44
CA ARG A 240 16.49 22.13 14.87
C ARG A 240 15.34 21.31 14.30
N ARG A 241 15.65 20.24 13.56
CA ARG A 241 14.65 19.35 12.93
C ARG A 241 13.88 18.50 13.94
N THR A 242 14.50 18.16 15.05
CA THR A 242 13.86 17.41 16.14
C THR A 242 12.90 18.29 16.94
N ALA A 243 13.16 19.60 16.98
CA ALA A 243 12.35 20.58 17.72
C ALA A 243 11.16 21.14 16.90
N ALA A 244 11.13 20.94 15.60
CA ALA A 244 10.09 21.42 14.68
C ALA A 244 8.97 20.40 14.53
#